data_06cd65bd9672701f92a92c7f7a2861f2
#
_entry.id   06cd65bd9672701f92a92c7f7a2861f2
#
_cell.length_a   1.000
_cell.length_b   1.000
_cell.length_c   1.000
_cell.angle_alpha   90.00
_cell.angle_beta   90.00
_cell.angle_gamma   90.00
#
_symmetry.space_group_name_H-M   'P 1'
#
loop_
_entity.id
_entity.type
_entity.pdbx_description
1 polymer ?
#
loop_
_entity_poly.entity_id
_entity_poly.type
_entity_poly.pdbx_seq_one_letter_code
_entity_poly.pdbx_strand_id
1 'polypeptide(L)'
;MDIMFDRATKDDIPQLIRLRLAYMEDDFGSIPEKEKSCMEKQLPDYFERKLGKELFAFVARDGGKIVSAAFLLIIEMPANPNVPSGFCGELLNVFTQGEYRGKGLATALIKNLIAFAREKGLCRLDLSATDAGYGLYEKLGFKEKENRYRDMRLTFDTHTGTEGRER
;
A
#
# COMPACT_ATOMS: atom_id res chain seq x y z
N MET A 1 -2.45 18.58 -18.93
CA MET A 1 -2.44 17.46 -17.95
C MET A 1 -3.27 16.34 -18.57
N ASP A 2 -2.62 15.29 -19.00
CA ASP A 2 -3.28 14.12 -19.61
C ASP A 2 -3.12 12.93 -18.67
N ILE A 3 -4.11 12.76 -17.79
CA ILE A 3 -4.05 11.74 -16.74
C ILE A 3 -4.57 10.41 -17.26
N MET A 4 -3.70 9.43 -17.29
CA MET A 4 -4.01 8.04 -17.59
C MET A 4 -4.03 7.19 -16.33
N PHE A 5 -4.98 6.27 -16.24
CA PHE A 5 -5.11 5.32 -15.14
C PHE A 5 -4.82 3.92 -15.63
N ASP A 6 -3.88 3.23 -15.00
CA ASP A 6 -3.54 1.85 -15.32
C ASP A 6 -3.03 1.09 -14.09
N ARG A 7 -2.50 -0.09 -14.32
CA ARG A 7 -1.77 -0.87 -13.31
C ARG A 7 -0.29 -0.84 -13.62
N ALA A 8 0.51 -0.61 -12.60
CA ALA A 8 1.95 -0.62 -12.74
C ALA A 8 2.47 -2.02 -13.11
N THR A 9 3.52 -2.02 -13.88
CA THR A 9 4.28 -3.20 -14.29
C THR A 9 5.66 -3.20 -13.62
N LYS A 10 6.46 -4.22 -13.87
CA LYS A 10 7.83 -4.29 -13.33
C LYS A 10 8.74 -3.16 -13.83
N ASP A 11 8.47 -2.62 -15.00
CA ASP A 11 9.21 -1.48 -15.54
C ASP A 11 9.00 -0.20 -14.69
N ASP A 12 7.93 -0.16 -13.92
CA ASP A 12 7.60 0.96 -13.05
C ASP A 12 8.23 0.89 -11.66
N ILE A 13 8.89 -0.21 -11.31
CA ILE A 13 9.45 -0.42 -9.97
C ILE A 13 10.27 0.77 -9.47
N PRO A 14 11.17 1.38 -10.25
CA PRO A 14 11.90 2.57 -9.79
C PRO A 14 10.99 3.75 -9.42
N GLN A 15 9.89 3.95 -10.14
CA GLN A 15 8.91 5.00 -9.82
C GLN A 15 8.09 4.65 -8.57
N LEU A 16 7.69 3.38 -8.42
CA LEU A 16 6.94 2.90 -7.24
C LEU A 16 7.77 3.03 -5.96
N ILE A 17 9.07 2.73 -6.01
CA ILE A 17 9.99 2.89 -4.88
C ILE A 17 10.06 4.36 -4.46
N ARG A 18 10.28 5.27 -5.40
CA ARG A 18 10.31 6.71 -5.12
C ARG A 18 9.01 7.21 -4.49
N LEU A 19 7.86 6.76 -5.03
CA LEU A 19 6.55 7.12 -4.50
C LEU A 19 6.33 6.57 -3.09
N ARG A 20 6.76 5.34 -2.83
CA ARG A 20 6.67 4.71 -1.51
C ARG A 20 7.49 5.46 -0.47
N LEU A 21 8.72 5.83 -0.80
CA LEU A 21 9.59 6.62 0.09
C LEU A 21 9.00 8.01 0.34
N ALA A 22 8.51 8.69 -0.69
CA ALA A 22 7.85 9.99 -0.55
C ALA A 22 6.59 9.90 0.33
N TYR A 23 5.79 8.84 0.19
CA TYR A 23 4.64 8.61 1.05
C TYR A 23 5.05 8.38 2.51
N MET A 24 6.09 7.60 2.76
CA MET A 24 6.57 7.36 4.12
C MET A 24 7.10 8.64 4.76
N GLU A 25 7.79 9.49 4.01
CA GLU A 25 8.25 10.78 4.49
C GLU A 25 7.08 11.75 4.78
N ASP A 26 6.03 11.73 3.95
CA ASP A 26 4.82 12.55 4.16
C ASP A 26 4.04 12.09 5.41
N ASP A 27 3.96 10.78 5.67
CA ASP A 27 3.20 10.19 6.78
C ASP A 27 3.95 10.23 8.12
N PHE A 28 5.23 9.91 8.12
CA PHE A 28 6.07 9.83 9.33
C PHE A 28 6.88 11.09 9.63
N GLY A 29 6.90 12.06 8.72
CA GLY A 29 7.80 13.20 8.77
C GLY A 29 9.22 12.82 8.32
N SER A 30 10.23 12.95 9.17
CA SER A 30 11.58 12.48 8.85
C SER A 30 11.74 10.99 9.15
N ILE A 31 12.25 10.22 8.19
CA ILE A 31 12.61 8.82 8.40
C ILE A 31 14.11 8.79 8.78
N PRO A 32 14.48 8.16 9.91
CA PRO A 32 15.87 7.98 10.25
C PRO A 32 16.63 7.24 9.14
N GLU A 33 17.89 7.62 8.89
CA GLU A 33 18.68 7.13 7.76
C GLU A 33 18.84 5.60 7.75
N LYS A 34 18.91 4.98 8.92
CA LYS A 34 19.02 3.52 9.07
C LYS A 34 17.78 2.82 8.52
N GLU A 35 16.60 3.27 8.91
CA GLU A 35 15.31 2.73 8.43
C GLU A 35 15.12 2.99 6.96
N LYS A 36 15.47 4.18 6.48
CA LYS A 36 15.43 4.53 5.06
C LYS A 36 16.32 3.59 4.23
N SER A 37 17.55 3.36 4.66
CA SER A 37 18.47 2.42 4.01
C SER A 37 17.93 0.98 3.98
N CYS A 38 17.28 0.52 5.06
CA CYS A 38 16.62 -0.79 5.08
C CYS A 38 15.49 -0.87 4.06
N MET A 39 14.66 0.17 3.94
CA MET A 39 13.59 0.23 2.96
C MET A 39 14.13 0.22 1.53
N GLU A 40 15.14 1.03 1.24
CA GLU A 40 15.76 1.11 -0.09
C GLU A 40 16.38 -0.22 -0.54
N LYS A 41 16.85 -1.04 0.39
CA LYS A 41 17.36 -2.39 0.12
C LYS A 41 16.25 -3.42 -0.08
N GLN A 42 15.16 -3.34 0.69
CA GLN A 42 14.08 -4.32 0.67
C GLN A 42 13.12 -4.10 -0.52
N LEU A 43 12.78 -2.86 -0.83
CA LEU A 43 11.72 -2.54 -1.80
C LEU A 43 11.95 -3.09 -3.21
N PRO A 44 13.16 -3.03 -3.80
CA PRO A 44 13.37 -3.57 -5.16
C PRO A 44 13.04 -5.06 -5.27
N ASP A 45 13.55 -5.88 -4.37
CA ASP A 45 13.27 -7.32 -4.34
C ASP A 45 11.81 -7.62 -4.02
N TYR A 46 11.22 -6.88 -3.09
CA TYR A 46 9.80 -7.01 -2.74
C TYR A 46 8.89 -6.78 -3.95
N PHE A 47 9.07 -5.67 -4.66
CA PHE A 47 8.28 -5.38 -5.86
C PHE A 47 8.52 -6.40 -6.96
N GLU A 48 9.78 -6.80 -7.19
CA GLU A 48 10.10 -7.80 -8.23
C GLU A 48 9.39 -9.13 -7.99
N ARG A 49 9.30 -9.57 -6.73
CA ARG A 49 8.65 -10.84 -6.38
C ARG A 49 7.12 -10.75 -6.33
N LYS A 50 6.57 -9.63 -5.89
CA LYS A 50 5.15 -9.52 -5.51
C LYS A 50 4.28 -8.80 -6.53
N LEU A 51 4.85 -7.85 -7.30
CA LEU A 51 4.06 -7.03 -8.21
C LEU A 51 3.45 -7.89 -9.34
N GLY A 52 2.13 -7.73 -9.49
CA GLY A 52 1.33 -8.52 -10.44
C GLY A 52 0.95 -9.92 -9.98
N LYS A 53 1.30 -10.31 -8.75
CA LYS A 53 0.96 -11.60 -8.11
C LYS A 53 0.08 -11.37 -6.89
N GLU A 54 0.67 -11.02 -5.76
CA GLU A 54 -0.05 -10.68 -4.53
C GLU A 54 -0.21 -9.16 -4.35
N LEU A 55 0.70 -8.37 -4.91
CA LEU A 55 0.65 -6.90 -4.86
C LEU A 55 0.26 -6.35 -6.23
N PHE A 56 -0.76 -5.49 -6.23
CA PHE A 56 -1.20 -4.75 -7.42
C PHE A 56 -1.15 -3.25 -7.15
N ALA A 57 -0.42 -2.51 -7.98
CA ALA A 57 -0.32 -1.07 -7.86
C ALA A 57 -1.17 -0.40 -8.94
N PHE A 58 -2.21 0.30 -8.51
CA PHE A 58 -3.06 1.14 -9.36
C PHE A 58 -2.44 2.52 -9.40
N VAL A 59 -2.21 3.06 -10.58
CA VAL A 59 -1.45 4.29 -10.78
C VAL A 59 -2.17 5.28 -11.67
N ALA A 60 -1.97 6.56 -11.38
CA ALA A 60 -2.31 7.67 -12.28
C ALA A 60 -1.01 8.26 -12.83
N ARG A 61 -0.95 8.44 -14.15
CA ARG A 61 0.23 8.97 -14.86
C ARG A 61 -0.11 10.29 -15.54
N ASP A 62 0.86 11.19 -15.50
CA ASP A 62 0.88 12.40 -16.33
C ASP A 62 2.14 12.32 -17.20
N GLY A 63 1.95 12.17 -18.53
CA GLY A 63 3.05 12.04 -19.48
C GLY A 63 4.05 10.90 -19.17
N GLY A 64 3.57 9.76 -18.65
CA GLY A 64 4.40 8.61 -18.28
C GLY A 64 4.98 8.65 -16.85
N LYS A 65 4.91 9.79 -16.16
CA LYS A 65 5.30 9.92 -14.75
C LYS A 65 4.14 9.46 -13.85
N ILE A 66 4.41 8.56 -12.93
CA ILE A 66 3.43 8.18 -11.90
C ILE A 66 3.31 9.31 -10.89
N VAL A 67 2.10 9.87 -10.76
CA VAL A 67 1.79 11.01 -9.91
C VAL A 67 0.87 10.67 -8.73
N SER A 68 0.21 9.52 -8.80
CA SER A 68 -0.61 8.98 -7.72
C SER A 68 -0.60 7.46 -7.78
N ALA A 69 -0.67 6.80 -6.63
CA ALA A 69 -0.74 5.35 -6.55
C ALA A 69 -1.61 4.89 -5.37
N ALA A 70 -2.21 3.71 -5.54
CA ALA A 70 -2.88 2.95 -4.49
C ALA A 70 -2.51 1.47 -4.66
N PHE A 71 -2.07 0.83 -3.58
CA PHE A 71 -1.64 -0.57 -3.61
C PHE A 71 -2.71 -1.47 -3.00
N LEU A 72 -2.96 -2.59 -3.67
CA LEU A 72 -3.73 -3.72 -3.14
C LEU A 72 -2.78 -4.86 -2.86
N LEU A 73 -2.68 -5.26 -1.60
CA LEU A 73 -2.03 -6.50 -1.19
C LEU A 73 -3.10 -7.57 -0.97
N ILE A 74 -3.07 -8.64 -1.75
CA ILE A 74 -3.94 -9.81 -1.56
C ILE A 74 -3.29 -10.72 -0.52
N ILE A 75 -4.06 -11.05 0.51
CA ILE A 75 -3.62 -11.88 1.63
C ILE A 75 -4.41 -13.17 1.61
N GLU A 76 -3.70 -14.29 1.57
CA GLU A 76 -4.24 -15.61 1.79
C GLU A 76 -4.09 -16.01 3.26
N MET A 77 -5.14 -16.53 3.85
CA MET A 77 -5.16 -16.99 5.24
C MET A 77 -6.04 -18.25 5.35
N PRO A 78 -5.90 -19.04 6.42
CA PRO A 78 -6.87 -20.11 6.68
C PRO A 78 -8.29 -19.58 6.70
N ALA A 79 -9.17 -20.18 5.90
CA ALA A 79 -10.57 -19.76 5.79
C ALA A 79 -11.26 -19.77 7.16
N ASN A 80 -12.08 -18.76 7.39
CA ASN A 80 -12.86 -18.62 8.61
C ASN A 80 -14.20 -17.92 8.29
N PRO A 81 -15.15 -17.83 9.23
CA PRO A 81 -16.46 -17.24 8.94
C PRO A 81 -16.43 -15.80 8.42
N ASN A 82 -15.40 -15.00 8.75
CA ASN A 82 -15.25 -13.64 8.27
C ASN A 82 -14.54 -13.56 6.90
N VAL A 83 -13.77 -14.59 6.55
CA VAL A 83 -13.06 -14.73 5.28
C VAL A 83 -13.26 -16.14 4.74
N PRO A 84 -14.48 -16.48 4.25
CA PRO A 84 -14.81 -17.85 3.86
C PRO A 84 -14.00 -18.38 2.68
N SER A 85 -13.55 -17.51 1.78
CA SER A 85 -12.69 -17.90 0.66
C SER A 85 -11.21 -18.07 1.04
N GLY A 86 -10.82 -17.60 2.23
CA GLY A 86 -9.42 -17.49 2.64
C GLY A 86 -8.67 -16.31 2.03
N PHE A 87 -9.31 -15.49 1.19
CA PHE A 87 -8.68 -14.34 0.54
C PHE A 87 -9.32 -13.04 0.92
N CYS A 88 -8.51 -12.09 1.38
CA CYS A 88 -8.89 -10.70 1.60
C CYS A 88 -7.82 -9.77 1.02
N GLY A 89 -8.09 -8.48 0.99
CA GLY A 89 -7.16 -7.48 0.51
C GLY A 89 -6.86 -6.42 1.57
N GLU A 90 -5.65 -5.89 1.51
CA GLU A 90 -5.25 -4.71 2.26
C GLU A 90 -4.90 -3.57 1.32
N LEU A 91 -5.52 -2.43 1.54
CA LEU A 91 -5.25 -1.20 0.81
C LEU A 91 -4.10 -0.47 1.46
N LEU A 92 -3.03 -0.27 0.71
CA LEU A 92 -1.80 0.35 1.16
C LEU A 92 -1.41 1.52 0.27
N ASN A 93 -0.56 2.40 0.78
CA ASN A 93 0.15 3.41 -0.03
C ASN A 93 -0.77 4.25 -0.92
N VAL A 94 -1.88 4.72 -0.39
CA VAL A 94 -2.69 5.70 -1.11
C VAL A 94 -2.01 7.06 -1.02
N PHE A 95 -1.34 7.45 -2.09
CA PHE A 95 -0.54 8.66 -2.12
C PHE A 95 -0.68 9.40 -3.45
N THR A 96 -0.80 10.71 -3.38
CA THR A 96 -0.81 11.62 -4.52
C THR A 96 0.23 12.71 -4.29
N GLN A 97 1.10 12.95 -5.27
CA GLN A 97 2.08 14.03 -5.21
C GLN A 97 1.39 15.39 -5.02
N GLY A 98 2.00 16.28 -4.25
CA GLY A 98 1.36 17.51 -3.76
C GLY A 98 0.63 18.33 -4.82
N GLU A 99 1.27 18.59 -5.95
CA GLU A 99 0.73 19.36 -7.07
C GLU A 99 -0.48 18.71 -7.79
N TYR A 100 -0.68 17.41 -7.57
CA TYR A 100 -1.78 16.63 -8.13
C TYR A 100 -2.91 16.34 -7.14
N ARG A 101 -2.77 16.79 -5.89
CA ARG A 101 -3.80 16.64 -4.83
C ARG A 101 -5.06 17.45 -5.16
N GLY A 102 -6.19 17.04 -4.59
CA GLY A 102 -7.46 17.73 -4.78
C GLY A 102 -8.14 17.52 -6.14
N LYS A 103 -7.55 16.70 -7.01
CA LYS A 103 -8.05 16.44 -8.37
C LYS A 103 -8.80 15.11 -8.52
N GLY A 104 -9.11 14.43 -7.42
CA GLY A 104 -9.87 13.18 -7.41
C GLY A 104 -9.10 11.93 -7.83
N LEU A 105 -7.76 12.00 -8.01
CA LEU A 105 -6.96 10.87 -8.51
C LEU A 105 -7.01 9.68 -7.56
N ALA A 106 -6.83 9.89 -6.26
CA ALA A 106 -6.91 8.83 -5.26
C ALA A 106 -8.28 8.15 -5.28
N THR A 107 -9.37 8.92 -5.38
CA THR A 107 -10.74 8.39 -5.48
C THR A 107 -10.89 7.48 -6.68
N ALA A 108 -10.40 7.89 -7.85
CA ALA A 108 -10.47 7.10 -9.08
C ALA A 108 -9.67 5.79 -8.95
N LEU A 109 -8.45 5.87 -8.40
CA LEU A 109 -7.60 4.69 -8.19
C LEU A 109 -8.25 3.69 -7.24
N ILE A 110 -8.81 4.15 -6.13
CA ILE A 110 -9.45 3.26 -5.15
C ILE A 110 -10.72 2.62 -5.74
N LYS A 111 -11.50 3.33 -6.54
CA LYS A 111 -12.66 2.76 -7.25
C LYS A 111 -12.22 1.63 -8.19
N ASN A 112 -11.17 1.84 -8.98
CA ASN A 112 -10.62 0.81 -9.87
C ASN A 112 -10.09 -0.40 -9.07
N LEU A 113 -9.42 -0.14 -7.96
CA LEU A 113 -8.93 -1.16 -7.04
C LEU A 113 -10.08 -1.99 -6.43
N ILE A 114 -11.16 -1.34 -5.99
CA ILE A 114 -12.35 -2.01 -5.44
C ILE A 114 -12.99 -2.91 -6.51
N ALA A 115 -13.14 -2.43 -7.74
CA ALA A 115 -13.68 -3.22 -8.84
C ALA A 115 -12.83 -4.47 -9.09
N PHE A 116 -11.52 -4.31 -9.16
CA PHE A 116 -10.58 -5.42 -9.33
C PHE A 116 -10.63 -6.43 -8.15
N ALA A 117 -10.70 -5.94 -6.92
CA ALA A 117 -10.82 -6.80 -5.75
C ALA A 117 -12.08 -7.68 -5.77
N ARG A 118 -13.20 -7.13 -6.25
CA ARG A 118 -14.45 -7.88 -6.46
C ARG A 118 -14.30 -8.94 -7.56
N GLU A 119 -13.68 -8.60 -8.69
CA GLU A 119 -13.38 -9.55 -9.77
C GLU A 119 -12.49 -10.70 -9.29
N LYS A 120 -11.56 -10.43 -8.38
CA LYS A 120 -10.71 -11.44 -7.75
C LYS A 120 -11.42 -12.28 -6.67
N GLY A 121 -12.65 -11.97 -6.34
CA GLY A 121 -13.42 -12.71 -5.33
C GLY A 121 -12.93 -12.49 -3.90
N LEU A 122 -12.30 -11.35 -3.62
CA LEU A 122 -11.87 -11.03 -2.25
C LEU A 122 -13.10 -10.79 -1.37
N CYS A 123 -13.09 -11.36 -0.16
CA CYS A 123 -14.19 -11.24 0.79
C CYS A 123 -14.35 -9.81 1.33
N ARG A 124 -13.24 -9.09 1.48
CA ARG A 124 -13.21 -7.73 2.01
C ARG A 124 -11.91 -7.03 1.66
N LEU A 125 -11.92 -5.71 1.87
CA LEU A 125 -10.74 -4.86 1.86
C LEU A 125 -10.60 -4.21 3.24
N ASP A 126 -9.41 -4.29 3.80
CA ASP A 126 -9.03 -3.61 5.04
C ASP A 126 -8.06 -2.47 4.73
N LEU A 127 -8.03 -1.45 5.57
CA LEU A 127 -7.06 -0.36 5.55
C LEU A 127 -6.92 0.27 6.93
N SER A 128 -5.82 0.98 7.13
CA SER A 128 -5.64 1.91 8.24
C SER A 128 -5.68 3.34 7.68
N ALA A 129 -6.66 4.12 8.10
CA ALA A 129 -6.84 5.49 7.63
C ALA A 129 -6.12 6.48 8.55
N THR A 130 -5.45 7.47 7.96
CA THR A 130 -5.10 8.70 8.67
C THR A 130 -6.34 9.56 8.84
N ASP A 131 -6.33 10.50 9.79
CA ASP A 131 -7.44 11.44 9.98
C ASP A 131 -7.76 12.22 8.69
N ALA A 132 -6.72 12.61 7.95
CA ALA A 132 -6.86 13.31 6.67
C ALA A 132 -7.49 12.44 5.57
N GLY A 133 -7.24 11.13 5.59
CA GLY A 133 -7.77 10.19 4.59
C GLY A 133 -9.15 9.62 4.93
N TYR A 134 -9.56 9.67 6.19
CA TYR A 134 -10.76 9.01 6.71
C TYR A 134 -12.02 9.31 5.87
N GLY A 135 -12.29 10.59 5.63
CA GLY A 135 -13.50 11.01 4.90
C GLY A 135 -13.54 10.52 3.44
N LEU A 136 -12.39 10.30 2.80
CA LEU A 136 -12.31 9.70 1.47
C LEU A 136 -12.79 8.25 1.49
N TYR A 137 -12.30 7.47 2.44
CA TYR A 137 -12.63 6.05 2.55
C TYR A 137 -14.09 5.84 2.96
N GLU A 138 -14.60 6.66 3.89
CA GLU A 138 -16.01 6.62 4.30
C GLU A 138 -16.95 6.85 3.10
N LYS A 139 -16.67 7.84 2.25
CA LYS A 139 -17.43 8.11 1.02
C LYS A 139 -17.38 6.95 0.01
N LEU A 140 -16.35 6.12 0.05
CA LEU A 140 -16.19 4.94 -0.80
C LEU A 140 -16.81 3.67 -0.20
N GLY A 141 -17.44 3.77 0.98
CA GLY A 141 -18.15 2.69 1.63
C GLY A 141 -17.34 1.90 2.66
N PHE A 142 -16.11 2.33 2.97
CA PHE A 142 -15.38 1.77 4.09
C PHE A 142 -16.01 2.23 5.41
N LYS A 143 -15.98 1.36 6.40
CA LYS A 143 -16.50 1.62 7.75
C LYS A 143 -15.45 1.24 8.77
N GLU A 144 -15.50 1.86 9.93
CA GLU A 144 -14.68 1.43 11.06
C GLU A 144 -14.95 -0.03 11.40
N LYS A 145 -13.88 -0.74 11.75
CA LYS A 145 -14.00 -2.15 12.15
C LYS A 145 -14.67 -2.22 13.52
N GLU A 146 -15.77 -2.95 13.59
CA GLU A 146 -16.31 -3.41 14.87
C GLU A 146 -15.42 -4.54 15.37
N ASN A 147 -14.52 -4.25 16.28
CA ASN A 147 -13.52 -5.20 16.72
C ASN A 147 -14.02 -5.95 17.97
N ARG A 148 -14.36 -7.23 17.81
CA ARG A 148 -14.67 -8.16 18.90
C ARG A 148 -13.41 -8.54 19.69
N TYR A 149 -12.23 -8.40 19.08
CA TYR A 149 -10.94 -8.77 19.64
C TYR A 149 -10.13 -7.52 19.94
N ARG A 150 -9.23 -7.63 20.91
CA ARG A 150 -8.24 -6.58 21.18
C ARG A 150 -6.99 -6.85 20.35
N ASP A 151 -6.61 -5.89 19.54
CA ASP A 151 -5.38 -5.96 18.79
C ASP A 151 -4.19 -5.80 19.74
N MET A 152 -3.23 -6.72 19.67
CA MET A 152 -2.02 -6.72 20.49
C MET A 152 -0.81 -6.85 19.60
N ARG A 153 0.32 -6.25 20.03
CA ARG A 153 1.59 -6.31 19.30
C ARG A 153 2.73 -6.61 20.24
N LEU A 154 3.60 -7.53 19.85
CA LEU A 154 4.91 -7.73 20.45
C LEU A 154 5.96 -7.29 19.42
N THR A 155 6.75 -6.28 19.76
CA THR A 155 7.78 -5.75 18.87
C THR A 155 9.12 -6.40 19.21
N PHE A 156 9.86 -6.80 18.19
CA PHE A 156 11.22 -7.31 18.34
C PHE A 156 12.22 -6.25 17.91
N ASP A 157 13.31 -6.12 18.65
CA ASP A 157 14.44 -5.31 18.23
C ASP A 157 15.26 -6.07 17.18
N THR A 158 15.02 -5.75 15.90
CA THR A 158 15.71 -6.38 14.76
C THR A 158 17.04 -5.71 14.44
N HIS A 159 17.46 -4.74 15.25
CA HIS A 159 18.64 -3.92 14.99
C HIS A 159 19.90 -4.39 15.73
N THR A 160 19.90 -5.56 16.36
CA THR A 160 21.13 -6.20 16.79
C THR A 160 21.86 -6.69 15.54
N GLY A 161 22.59 -5.76 14.92
CA GLY A 161 23.61 -6.09 13.94
C GLY A 161 24.53 -7.14 14.52
N THR A 162 24.90 -8.09 13.71
CA THR A 162 26.07 -8.95 13.88
C THR A 162 27.30 -8.11 14.20
N GLU A 163 27.45 -7.72 15.45
CA GLU A 163 28.75 -7.40 16.01
C GLU A 163 29.31 -8.69 16.60
N GLY A 164 30.31 -9.22 15.89
CA GLY A 164 31.40 -9.99 16.46
C GLY A 164 31.02 -11.24 17.27
N ARG A 165 30.85 -12.39 16.63
CA ARG A 165 31.42 -13.62 17.20
C ARG A 165 32.76 -13.89 16.55
N GLU A 166 33.77 -13.12 16.96
CA GLU A 166 35.11 -13.65 17.12
C GLU A 166 35.17 -14.28 18.53
N ARG A 167 35.17 -15.61 18.57
CA ARG A 167 36.01 -16.56 19.35
C ARG A 167 35.43 -17.98 19.24
#